data_30fcddcc9a4487adfe7caa748733db5e
#
_entry.id   30fcddcc9a4487adfe7caa748733db5e
#
_cell.length_a   1.000
_cell.length_b   1.000
_cell.length_c   1.000
_cell.angle_alpha   90.00
_cell.angle_beta   90.00
_cell.angle_gamma   90.00
#
_symmetry.space_group_name_H-M   'P 1'
#
loop_
_entity.id
_entity.type
_entity.pdbx_description
1 polymer ?
#
loop_
_entity_poly.entity_id
_entity_poly.type
_entity_poly.pdbx_seq_one_letter_code
_entity_poly.pdbx_strand_id
1 'polypeptide(L)'
;MRTADKWKDYRLVDCTCSEKLEVWKDISLIRPDPQIIWKTPKKSDLWDKAHAHYIRSSSGGGAWEYNRKIPESWQIKYDDLTFNIRPTGFKHTGLFPEQAVNWDLMRKIIENSCRPVNVLNLFAYTGGATLACAAAGASVCHVDASKGMVQWARDNAASSGLADRPVRWIVDDCEKFVRREIKRGRKYDAVIMDPPSYGRGPNQEVWKLEDCIYDLVSVCTEVL
;
A
#
# COMPACT_ATOMS: atom_id res chain seq x y z
N MET A 1 -2.35 22.37 -2.81
CA MET A 1 -1.90 21.03 -3.23
C MET A 1 -1.36 20.32 -1.99
N ARG A 2 -1.61 19.02 -1.82
CA ARG A 2 -1.01 18.23 -0.74
C ARG A 2 0.17 17.46 -1.32
N THR A 3 1.29 17.41 -0.60
CA THR A 3 2.52 16.74 -1.03
C THR A 3 3.01 15.78 0.05
N ALA A 4 3.57 14.66 -0.36
CA ALA A 4 4.20 13.70 0.55
C ALA A 4 5.67 14.10 0.75
N ASP A 5 5.92 15.17 1.49
CA ASP A 5 7.23 15.82 1.63
C ASP A 5 8.05 15.36 2.84
N LYS A 6 7.49 14.48 3.67
CA LYS A 6 8.18 13.94 4.85
C LYS A 6 9.07 12.72 4.56
N TRP A 7 9.11 12.27 3.29
CA TRP A 7 10.01 11.19 2.90
C TRP A 7 11.48 11.60 3.03
N LYS A 8 12.23 10.85 3.83
CA LYS A 8 13.70 10.96 3.92
C LYS A 8 14.39 9.80 3.20
N ASP A 9 13.76 8.63 3.24
CA ASP A 9 14.31 7.38 2.73
C ASP A 9 13.74 6.98 1.36
N TYR A 10 12.86 7.80 0.77
CA TYR A 10 12.31 7.57 -0.56
C TYR A 10 12.36 8.84 -1.41
N ARG A 11 12.72 8.69 -2.67
CA ARG A 11 12.54 9.74 -3.67
C ARG A 11 12.36 9.15 -5.07
N LEU A 12 11.48 9.76 -5.84
CA LEU A 12 11.44 9.60 -7.29
C LEU A 12 12.54 10.47 -7.89
N VAL A 13 13.51 9.85 -8.57
CA VAL A 13 14.66 10.55 -9.15
C VAL A 13 14.35 11.07 -10.53
N ASP A 14 13.73 10.23 -11.37
CA ASP A 14 13.40 10.53 -12.75
C ASP A 14 12.31 9.58 -13.24
N CYS A 15 11.56 9.99 -14.27
CA CYS A 15 10.55 9.14 -14.88
C CYS A 15 10.37 9.45 -16.36
N THR A 16 10.45 8.44 -17.21
CA THR A 16 10.33 8.55 -18.68
C THR A 16 10.12 7.17 -19.31
N CYS A 17 9.57 7.13 -20.53
CA CYS A 17 9.43 5.92 -21.34
C CYS A 17 8.74 4.76 -20.58
N SER A 18 7.67 5.06 -19.85
CA SER A 18 6.91 4.10 -19.04
C SER A 18 7.70 3.46 -17.91
N GLU A 19 8.78 4.09 -17.47
CA GLU A 19 9.61 3.66 -16.35
C GLU A 19 9.83 4.79 -15.35
N LYS A 20 10.06 4.42 -14.10
CA LYS A 20 10.47 5.31 -13.02
C LYS A 20 11.73 4.80 -12.35
N LEU A 21 12.65 5.72 -12.12
CA LEU A 21 13.86 5.53 -11.35
C LEU A 21 13.64 6.06 -9.95
N GLU A 22 13.73 5.19 -8.97
CA GLU A 22 13.45 5.50 -7.57
C GLU A 22 14.64 5.16 -6.68
N VAL A 23 14.79 5.88 -5.59
CA VAL A 23 15.74 5.54 -4.53
C VAL A 23 14.94 5.25 -3.25
N TRP A 24 15.20 4.08 -2.68
CA TRP A 24 14.61 3.54 -1.47
C TRP A 24 15.73 3.38 -0.43
N LYS A 25 15.99 4.45 0.34
CA LYS A 25 17.17 4.62 1.18
C LYS A 25 18.45 4.61 0.32
N ASP A 26 19.25 3.57 0.37
CA ASP A 26 20.50 3.44 -0.39
C ASP A 26 20.34 2.60 -1.66
N ILE A 27 19.13 2.11 -1.95
CA ILE A 27 18.86 1.17 -3.04
C ILE A 27 18.09 1.87 -4.16
N SER A 28 18.68 1.92 -5.35
CA SER A 28 18.04 2.46 -6.56
C SER A 28 17.38 1.34 -7.36
N LEU A 29 16.12 1.57 -7.72
CA LEU A 29 15.29 0.62 -8.45
C LEU A 29 14.71 1.28 -9.70
N ILE A 30 14.67 0.54 -10.81
CA ILE A 30 13.91 0.90 -11.99
C ILE A 30 12.68 0.01 -12.05
N ARG A 31 11.50 0.63 -12.17
CA ARG A 31 10.22 -0.09 -12.22
C ARG A 31 9.34 0.45 -13.35
N PRO A 32 8.58 -0.42 -14.03
CA PRO A 32 7.65 0.02 -15.06
C PRO A 32 6.45 0.76 -14.45
N ASP A 33 6.09 1.87 -15.07
CA ASP A 33 4.89 2.63 -14.77
C ASP A 33 4.23 3.09 -16.08
N PRO A 34 3.17 2.40 -16.54
CA PRO A 34 2.56 2.69 -17.84
C PRO A 34 1.84 4.04 -17.92
N GLN A 35 1.63 4.71 -16.78
CA GLN A 35 1.05 6.06 -16.76
C GLN A 35 2.06 7.13 -17.20
N ILE A 36 3.35 6.79 -17.24
CA ILE A 36 4.40 7.66 -17.73
C ILE A 36 4.46 7.57 -19.26
N ILE A 37 3.62 8.35 -19.92
CA ILE A 37 3.45 8.33 -21.38
C ILE A 37 4.45 9.20 -22.13
N TRP A 38 5.18 10.07 -21.44
CA TRP A 38 6.17 10.95 -22.06
C TRP A 38 7.51 10.25 -22.28
N LYS A 39 8.24 10.76 -23.26
CA LYS A 39 9.56 10.25 -23.67
C LYS A 39 10.57 11.39 -23.61
N THR A 40 11.09 11.65 -22.42
CA THR A 40 12.17 12.62 -22.21
C THR A 40 13.52 11.91 -22.14
N PRO A 41 14.63 12.58 -22.45
CA PRO A 41 15.95 11.98 -22.22
C PRO A 41 16.15 11.61 -20.74
N LYS A 42 16.75 10.47 -20.49
CA LYS A 42 17.17 10.04 -19.15
C LYS A 42 18.27 10.99 -18.66
N LYS A 43 17.99 11.74 -17.58
CA LYS A 43 18.90 12.81 -17.10
C LYS A 43 19.84 12.36 -16.00
N SER A 44 19.50 11.31 -15.28
CA SER A 44 20.30 10.81 -14.17
C SER A 44 21.19 9.66 -14.61
N ASP A 45 22.47 9.69 -14.22
CA ASP A 45 23.40 8.58 -14.41
C ASP A 45 23.03 7.34 -13.57
N LEU A 46 22.12 7.48 -12.60
CA LEU A 46 21.59 6.36 -11.83
C LEU A 46 20.74 5.40 -12.67
N TRP A 47 20.29 5.78 -13.87
CA TRP A 47 19.62 4.86 -14.78
C TRP A 47 20.53 3.68 -15.15
N ASP A 48 21.81 3.96 -15.41
CA ASP A 48 22.80 2.94 -15.78
C ASP A 48 23.41 2.23 -14.55
N LYS A 49 23.26 2.84 -13.37
CA LYS A 49 23.87 2.38 -12.11
C LYS A 49 22.84 1.82 -11.12
N ALA A 50 21.59 1.67 -11.52
CA ALA A 50 20.54 1.17 -10.64
C ALA A 50 20.89 -0.22 -10.09
N HIS A 51 20.51 -0.47 -8.83
CA HIS A 51 20.77 -1.75 -8.17
C HIS A 51 19.97 -2.88 -8.79
N ALA A 52 18.71 -2.63 -9.13
CA ALA A 52 17.86 -3.60 -9.80
C ALA A 52 16.86 -2.94 -10.73
N HIS A 53 16.45 -3.68 -11.75
CA HIS A 53 15.48 -3.28 -12.76
C HIS A 53 14.41 -4.37 -12.90
N TYR A 54 13.15 -4.02 -12.80
CA TYR A 54 12.06 -4.95 -13.08
C TYR A 54 11.70 -4.92 -14.55
N ILE A 55 12.01 -5.97 -15.26
CA ILE A 55 11.71 -6.13 -16.69
C ILE A 55 10.35 -6.80 -16.86
N ARG A 56 9.44 -6.14 -17.58
CA ARG A 56 8.14 -6.74 -17.93
C ARG A 56 8.28 -7.78 -19.02
N SER A 57 7.62 -8.91 -18.83
CA SER A 57 7.45 -9.90 -19.88
C SER A 57 6.35 -9.49 -20.85
N SER A 58 6.46 -9.86 -22.12
CA SER A 58 5.43 -9.67 -23.15
C SER A 58 4.18 -10.52 -22.89
N SER A 59 4.30 -11.61 -22.15
CA SER A 59 3.21 -12.51 -21.77
C SER A 59 2.52 -12.17 -20.47
N GLY A 60 2.87 -11.03 -19.83
CA GLY A 60 2.42 -10.61 -18.51
C GLY A 60 3.39 -11.00 -17.40
N GLY A 61 3.34 -10.27 -16.30
CA GLY A 61 4.33 -10.42 -15.21
C GLY A 61 5.69 -9.81 -15.57
N GLY A 62 6.77 -10.42 -15.12
CA GLY A 62 8.15 -9.98 -15.34
C GLY A 62 9.10 -10.52 -14.27
N ALA A 63 10.33 -10.05 -14.28
CA ALA A 63 11.37 -10.45 -13.34
C ALA A 63 12.28 -9.27 -12.97
N TRP A 64 12.91 -9.37 -11.81
CA TRP A 64 13.96 -8.45 -11.39
C TRP A 64 15.30 -8.88 -11.98
N GLU A 65 15.96 -7.97 -12.65
CA GLU A 65 17.37 -8.08 -13.01
C GLU A 65 18.20 -7.32 -11.98
N TYR A 66 19.16 -7.98 -11.36
CA TYR A 66 19.97 -7.41 -10.29
C TYR A 66 21.37 -7.08 -10.84
N ASN A 67 21.69 -5.79 -10.93
CA ASN A 67 23.01 -5.29 -11.31
C ASN A 67 23.98 -5.27 -10.13
N ARG A 68 23.45 -5.23 -8.91
CA ARG A 68 24.20 -5.22 -7.65
C ARG A 68 23.49 -6.07 -6.62
N LYS A 69 24.24 -6.60 -5.67
CA LYS A 69 23.66 -7.30 -4.52
C LYS A 69 22.88 -6.29 -3.66
N ILE A 70 21.63 -6.62 -3.36
CA ILE A 70 20.79 -5.89 -2.43
C ILE A 70 20.36 -6.82 -1.28
N PRO A 71 19.99 -6.28 -0.11
CA PRO A 71 19.39 -7.07 0.97
C PRO A 71 18.10 -7.75 0.50
N GLU A 72 17.77 -8.88 1.10
CA GLU A 72 16.47 -9.53 0.87
C GLU A 72 15.30 -8.61 1.27
N SER A 73 15.50 -7.85 2.37
CA SER A 73 14.58 -6.80 2.81
C SER A 73 15.34 -5.68 3.51
N TRP A 74 14.79 -4.47 3.50
CA TRP A 74 15.32 -3.33 4.23
C TRP A 74 14.20 -2.43 4.70
N GLN A 75 14.50 -1.47 5.57
CA GLN A 75 13.52 -0.57 6.15
C GLN A 75 13.68 0.84 5.61
N ILE A 76 12.53 1.49 5.35
CA ILE A 76 12.41 2.91 5.07
C ILE A 76 11.42 3.55 6.04
N LYS A 77 11.54 4.85 6.24
CA LYS A 77 10.72 5.61 7.17
C LYS A 77 9.94 6.71 6.47
N TYR A 78 8.71 6.88 6.93
CA TYR A 78 7.91 8.06 6.68
C TYR A 78 7.44 8.62 8.03
N ASP A 79 7.98 9.78 8.43
CA ASP A 79 7.75 10.37 9.74
C ASP A 79 8.10 9.35 10.87
N ASP A 80 7.14 8.96 11.70
CA ASP A 80 7.26 7.98 12.77
C ASP A 80 6.98 6.53 12.32
N LEU A 81 6.56 6.31 11.08
CA LEU A 81 6.26 4.99 10.54
C LEU A 81 7.49 4.34 9.89
N THR A 82 7.66 3.05 10.11
CA THR A 82 8.72 2.23 9.52
C THR A 82 8.13 1.09 8.69
N PHE A 83 8.55 0.99 7.44
CA PHE A 83 8.07 -0.01 6.50
C PHE A 83 9.20 -0.94 6.06
N ASN A 84 8.92 -2.23 6.08
CA ASN A 84 9.80 -3.25 5.54
C ASN A 84 9.57 -3.35 4.02
N ILE A 85 10.61 -3.16 3.25
CA ILE A 85 10.59 -3.15 1.79
C ILE A 85 11.36 -4.36 1.27
N ARG A 86 10.86 -4.98 0.22
CA ARG A 86 11.53 -6.05 -0.52
C ARG A 86 10.99 -6.15 -1.94
N PRO A 87 11.81 -6.48 -2.94
CA PRO A 87 11.31 -6.88 -4.24
C PRO A 87 10.40 -8.11 -4.10
N THR A 88 9.28 -8.08 -4.79
CA THR A 88 8.38 -9.25 -4.87
C THR A 88 8.50 -9.92 -6.24
N GLY A 89 7.81 -11.03 -6.46
CA GLY A 89 7.70 -11.64 -7.80
C GLY A 89 7.02 -10.73 -8.85
N PHE A 90 6.56 -9.56 -8.42
CA PHE A 90 5.99 -8.50 -9.28
C PHE A 90 6.83 -7.22 -9.17
N LYS A 91 6.43 -6.19 -9.92
CA LYS A 91 7.08 -4.86 -9.88
C LYS A 91 6.98 -4.14 -8.52
N HIS A 92 6.15 -4.64 -7.62
CA HIS A 92 5.86 -3.99 -6.33
C HIS A 92 6.92 -4.34 -5.28
N THR A 93 7.15 -3.39 -4.37
CA THR A 93 8.17 -3.48 -3.32
C THR A 93 7.57 -3.52 -1.91
N GLY A 94 6.24 -3.64 -1.83
CA GLY A 94 5.53 -3.69 -0.56
C GLY A 94 4.98 -2.33 -0.09
N LEU A 95 5.20 -1.24 -0.84
CA LEU A 95 4.68 0.08 -0.47
C LEU A 95 4.39 0.93 -1.69
N PHE A 96 3.42 1.84 -1.54
CA PHE A 96 3.06 2.90 -2.48
C PHE A 96 3.36 4.25 -1.80
N PRO A 97 4.54 4.84 -2.03
CA PRO A 97 4.97 6.06 -1.34
C PRO A 97 4.07 7.27 -1.58
N GLU A 98 3.40 7.32 -2.73
CA GLU A 98 2.44 8.36 -3.10
C GLU A 98 1.23 8.39 -2.17
N GLN A 99 0.87 7.28 -1.54
CA GLN A 99 -0.23 7.19 -0.58
C GLN A 99 0.03 7.94 0.73
N ALA A 100 1.27 8.36 0.99
CA ALA A 100 1.61 9.12 2.19
C ALA A 100 0.82 10.44 2.31
N VAL A 101 0.43 11.04 1.19
CA VAL A 101 -0.50 12.20 1.16
C VAL A 101 -1.83 11.88 1.83
N ASN A 102 -2.35 10.68 1.59
CA ASN A 102 -3.60 10.23 2.18
C ASN A 102 -3.40 9.84 3.64
N TRP A 103 -2.24 9.25 4.00
CA TRP A 103 -1.93 8.93 5.40
C TRP A 103 -1.90 10.17 6.27
N ASP A 104 -1.26 11.25 5.82
CA ASP A 104 -1.24 12.53 6.53
C ASP A 104 -2.64 13.13 6.70
N LEU A 105 -3.48 13.02 5.68
CA LEU A 105 -4.87 13.47 5.77
C LEU A 105 -5.67 12.67 6.81
N MET A 106 -5.57 11.34 6.76
CA MET A 106 -6.26 10.45 7.69
C MET A 106 -5.85 10.72 9.14
N ARG A 107 -4.53 10.83 9.39
CA ARG A 107 -3.99 11.19 10.71
C ARG A 107 -4.61 12.50 11.21
N LYS A 108 -4.55 13.55 10.41
CA LYS A 108 -5.10 14.85 10.77
C LYS A 108 -6.60 14.81 11.09
N ILE A 109 -7.39 14.04 10.33
CA ILE A 109 -8.84 13.90 10.58
C ILE A 109 -9.07 13.17 11.91
N ILE A 110 -8.33 12.08 12.17
CA ILE A 110 -8.46 11.29 13.40
C ILE A 110 -8.06 12.13 14.62
N GLU A 111 -6.91 12.78 14.58
CA GLU A 111 -6.39 13.63 15.66
C GLU A 111 -7.34 14.79 16.02
N ASN A 112 -7.95 15.39 14.97
CA ASN A 112 -8.90 16.50 15.18
C ASN A 112 -10.30 16.05 15.60
N SER A 113 -10.61 14.77 15.59
CA SER A 113 -11.94 14.27 15.96
C SER A 113 -12.24 14.43 17.46
N CYS A 114 -11.19 14.48 18.30
CA CYS A 114 -11.29 14.59 19.77
C CYS A 114 -12.16 13.49 20.41
N ARG A 115 -12.32 12.34 19.74
CA ARG A 115 -13.08 11.18 20.21
C ARG A 115 -12.47 9.89 19.70
N PRO A 116 -12.80 8.73 20.28
CA PRO A 116 -12.41 7.43 19.72
C PRO A 116 -12.94 7.30 18.28
N VAL A 117 -12.09 6.81 17.37
CA VAL A 117 -12.40 6.59 15.96
C VAL A 117 -12.17 5.14 15.61
N ASN A 118 -13.16 4.51 14.97
CA ASN A 118 -13.08 3.15 14.44
C ASN A 118 -12.99 3.21 12.91
N VAL A 119 -11.92 2.69 12.35
CA VAL A 119 -11.66 2.70 10.91
C VAL A 119 -11.71 1.28 10.35
N LEU A 120 -12.43 1.11 9.25
CA LEU A 120 -12.38 -0.10 8.42
C LEU A 120 -11.48 0.17 7.21
N ASN A 121 -10.38 -0.57 7.08
CA ASN A 121 -9.47 -0.50 5.94
C ASN A 121 -9.59 -1.80 5.14
N LEU A 122 -10.11 -1.70 3.92
CA LEU A 122 -10.32 -2.78 2.96
C LEU A 122 -9.24 -2.75 1.87
N PHE A 123 -8.88 -3.91 1.32
CA PHE A 123 -7.73 -4.05 0.42
C PHE A 123 -6.46 -3.44 1.03
N ALA A 124 -6.29 -3.73 2.32
CA ALA A 124 -5.41 -2.95 3.16
C ALA A 124 -3.91 -3.22 2.92
N TYR A 125 -3.59 -4.21 2.05
CA TYR A 125 -2.24 -4.53 1.57
C TYR A 125 -1.24 -4.71 2.72
N THR A 126 -0.08 -4.05 2.67
CA THR A 126 0.97 -4.10 3.70
C THR A 126 0.77 -3.09 4.84
N GLY A 127 -0.41 -2.45 4.90
CA GLY A 127 -0.86 -1.72 6.07
C GLY A 127 -0.49 -0.24 6.13
N GLY A 128 -0.05 0.42 5.06
CA GLY A 128 0.32 1.84 5.11
C GLY A 128 -0.75 2.73 5.74
N ALA A 129 -1.98 2.68 5.23
CA ALA A 129 -3.11 3.43 5.79
C ALA A 129 -3.51 2.95 7.19
N THR A 130 -3.45 1.63 7.45
CA THR A 130 -3.71 1.04 8.78
C THR A 130 -2.78 1.62 9.84
N LEU A 131 -1.47 1.64 9.55
CA LEU A 131 -0.47 2.14 10.48
C LEU A 131 -0.64 3.65 10.72
N ALA A 132 -0.91 4.41 9.67
CA ALA A 132 -1.16 5.84 9.79
C ALA A 132 -2.36 6.14 10.71
N CYS A 133 -3.47 5.42 10.54
CA CYS A 133 -4.66 5.55 11.40
C CYS A 133 -4.38 5.10 12.85
N ALA A 134 -3.69 3.97 13.03
CA ALA A 134 -3.36 3.45 14.36
C ALA A 134 -2.37 4.36 15.11
N ALA A 135 -1.40 4.97 14.42
CA ALA A 135 -0.48 5.96 15.00
C ALA A 135 -1.24 7.20 15.49
N ALA A 136 -2.26 7.64 14.76
CA ALA A 136 -3.15 8.74 15.14
C ALA A 136 -4.16 8.39 16.24
N GLY A 137 -4.15 7.16 16.77
CA GLY A 137 -4.98 6.73 17.89
C GLY A 137 -6.30 6.05 17.54
N ALA A 138 -6.56 5.75 16.27
CA ALA A 138 -7.76 5.02 15.86
C ALA A 138 -7.66 3.51 16.20
N SER A 139 -8.83 2.90 16.44
CA SER A 139 -9.00 1.45 16.34
C SER A 139 -9.20 1.07 14.88
N VAL A 140 -8.41 0.13 14.35
CA VAL A 140 -8.46 -0.20 12.93
C VAL A 140 -8.82 -1.65 12.69
N CYS A 141 -9.73 -1.90 11.77
CA CYS A 141 -9.97 -3.21 11.21
C CYS A 141 -9.29 -3.30 9.85
N HIS A 142 -8.17 -4.01 9.77
CA HIS A 142 -7.38 -4.24 8.57
C HIS A 142 -7.85 -5.52 7.89
N VAL A 143 -8.32 -5.43 6.65
CA VAL A 143 -8.86 -6.54 5.88
C VAL A 143 -8.14 -6.64 4.54
N ASP A 144 -7.55 -7.80 4.28
CA ASP A 144 -6.94 -8.14 2.99
C ASP A 144 -7.12 -9.64 2.73
N ALA A 145 -7.33 -10.02 1.48
CA ALA A 145 -7.52 -11.42 1.10
C ALA A 145 -6.22 -12.25 1.18
N SER A 146 -5.06 -11.60 1.12
CA SER A 146 -3.76 -12.25 1.14
C SER A 146 -3.20 -12.38 2.55
N LYS A 147 -3.09 -13.61 3.03
CA LYS A 147 -2.44 -13.91 4.32
C LYS A 147 -1.02 -13.33 4.41
N GLY A 148 -0.28 -13.38 3.30
CA GLY A 148 1.09 -12.85 3.24
C GLY A 148 1.12 -11.34 3.39
N MET A 149 0.16 -10.60 2.81
CA MET A 149 0.07 -9.15 2.95
C MET A 149 -0.34 -8.75 4.38
N VAL A 150 -1.31 -9.45 4.97
CA VAL A 150 -1.71 -9.22 6.37
C VAL A 150 -0.55 -9.49 7.33
N GLN A 151 0.26 -10.53 7.10
CA GLN A 151 1.45 -10.77 7.91
C GLN A 151 2.48 -9.66 7.73
N TRP A 152 2.73 -9.23 6.50
CA TRP A 152 3.64 -8.11 6.23
C TRP A 152 3.17 -6.80 6.89
N ALA A 153 1.87 -6.55 6.91
CA ALA A 153 1.31 -5.41 7.62
C ALA A 153 1.55 -5.49 9.14
N ARG A 154 1.45 -6.68 9.75
CA ARG A 154 1.81 -6.89 11.16
C ARG A 154 3.29 -6.64 11.42
N ASP A 155 4.17 -7.10 10.51
CA ASP A 155 5.61 -6.88 10.61
C ASP A 155 5.93 -5.37 10.51
N ASN A 156 5.24 -4.64 9.64
CA ASN A 156 5.33 -3.19 9.54
C ASN A 156 4.82 -2.49 10.82
N ALA A 157 3.74 -2.98 11.43
CA ALA A 157 3.25 -2.47 12.70
C ALA A 157 4.27 -2.67 13.81
N ALA A 158 4.88 -3.85 13.91
CA ALA A 158 5.94 -4.13 14.87
C ALA A 158 7.16 -3.23 14.65
N SER A 159 7.61 -3.07 13.40
CA SER A 159 8.74 -2.20 13.04
C SER A 159 8.46 -0.71 13.33
N SER A 160 7.19 -0.30 13.33
CA SER A 160 6.75 1.06 13.66
C SER A 160 6.46 1.27 15.15
N GLY A 161 6.66 0.25 16.02
CA GLY A 161 6.32 0.32 17.45
C GLY A 161 4.80 0.38 17.72
N LEU A 162 4.00 -0.14 16.80
CA LEU A 162 2.52 -0.12 16.85
C LEU A 162 1.91 -1.52 17.08
N ALA A 163 2.70 -2.50 17.50
CA ALA A 163 2.24 -3.89 17.67
C ALA A 163 1.07 -4.01 18.67
N ASP A 164 1.07 -3.17 19.73
CA ASP A 164 0.08 -3.17 20.80
C ASP A 164 -1.13 -2.25 20.52
N ARG A 165 -1.16 -1.58 19.36
CA ARG A 165 -2.31 -0.75 18.99
C ARG A 165 -3.54 -1.60 18.66
N PRO A 166 -4.74 -1.08 18.87
CA PRO A 166 -5.99 -1.81 18.66
C PRO A 166 -6.27 -2.04 17.16
N VAL A 167 -5.54 -2.96 16.55
CA VAL A 167 -5.72 -3.36 15.15
C VAL A 167 -6.25 -4.80 15.08
N ARG A 168 -7.39 -4.98 14.43
CA ARG A 168 -7.93 -6.29 14.07
C ARG A 168 -7.39 -6.69 12.70
N TRP A 169 -6.56 -7.71 12.66
CA TRP A 169 -5.96 -8.24 11.44
C TRP A 169 -6.80 -9.37 10.86
N ILE A 170 -7.38 -9.16 9.69
CA ILE A 170 -8.34 -10.06 9.07
C ILE A 170 -7.83 -10.51 7.70
N VAL A 171 -7.76 -11.81 7.49
CA VAL A 171 -7.51 -12.42 6.18
C VAL A 171 -8.84 -12.86 5.63
N ASP A 172 -9.39 -12.11 4.68
CA ASP A 172 -10.73 -12.37 4.16
C ASP A 172 -11.01 -11.59 2.87
N ASP A 173 -12.00 -12.03 2.11
CA ASP A 173 -12.63 -11.24 1.06
C ASP A 173 -13.34 -10.02 1.65
N CYS A 174 -13.09 -8.84 1.07
CA CYS A 174 -13.55 -7.57 1.61
C CYS A 174 -15.07 -7.48 1.66
N GLU A 175 -15.77 -7.82 0.60
CA GLU A 175 -17.23 -7.75 0.55
C GLU A 175 -17.88 -8.75 1.52
N LYS A 176 -17.41 -9.99 1.52
CA LYS A 176 -17.88 -11.02 2.46
C LYS A 176 -17.67 -10.59 3.92
N PHE A 177 -16.56 -9.94 4.20
CA PHE A 177 -16.27 -9.40 5.52
C PHE A 177 -17.27 -8.32 5.91
N VAL A 178 -17.48 -7.31 5.06
CA VAL A 178 -18.42 -6.21 5.33
C VAL A 178 -19.84 -6.75 5.57
N ARG A 179 -20.33 -7.67 4.74
CA ARG A 179 -21.64 -8.30 4.92
C ARG A 179 -21.78 -9.04 6.28
N ARG A 180 -20.67 -9.58 6.80
CA ARG A 180 -20.67 -10.18 8.15
C ARG A 180 -20.66 -9.12 9.26
N GLU A 181 -19.98 -8.01 9.09
CA GLU A 181 -19.99 -6.90 10.06
C GLU A 181 -21.39 -6.26 10.14
N ILE A 182 -22.11 -6.11 9.02
CA ILE A 182 -23.53 -5.70 9.00
C ILE A 182 -24.39 -6.66 9.85
N LYS A 183 -24.29 -7.95 9.62
CA LYS A 183 -25.05 -8.97 10.40
C LYS A 183 -24.73 -8.94 11.90
N ARG A 184 -23.54 -8.47 12.28
CA ARG A 184 -23.09 -8.31 13.67
C ARG A 184 -23.47 -6.96 14.27
N GLY A 185 -24.12 -6.08 13.49
CA GLY A 185 -24.46 -4.71 13.92
C GLY A 185 -23.23 -3.84 14.20
N ARG A 186 -22.08 -4.15 13.59
CA ARG A 186 -20.87 -3.36 13.80
C ARG A 186 -20.87 -2.12 12.92
N LYS A 187 -20.39 -1.00 13.49
CA LYS A 187 -20.29 0.29 12.83
C LYS A 187 -18.85 0.82 12.88
N TYR A 188 -18.52 1.63 11.92
CA TYR A 188 -17.24 2.31 11.76
C TYR A 188 -17.47 3.80 11.51
N ASP A 189 -16.50 4.62 11.90
CA ASP A 189 -16.54 6.07 11.65
C ASP A 189 -16.02 6.42 10.26
N ALA A 190 -15.21 5.55 9.67
CA ALA A 190 -14.68 5.71 8.33
C ALA A 190 -14.38 4.35 7.67
N VAL A 191 -14.56 4.31 6.36
CA VAL A 191 -14.11 3.20 5.50
C VAL A 191 -13.04 3.74 4.56
N ILE A 192 -11.89 3.07 4.54
CA ILE A 192 -10.79 3.32 3.61
C ILE A 192 -10.71 2.12 2.68
N MET A 193 -10.57 2.38 1.38
CA MET A 193 -10.36 1.30 0.40
C MET A 193 -9.52 1.80 -0.77
N ASP A 194 -8.64 0.93 -1.25
CA ASP A 194 -7.84 1.12 -2.47
C ASP A 194 -7.88 -0.18 -3.28
N PRO A 195 -9.05 -0.50 -3.88
CA PRO A 195 -9.25 -1.77 -4.57
C PRO A 195 -8.41 -1.84 -5.85
N PRO A 196 -7.82 -3.00 -6.17
CA PRO A 196 -7.13 -3.18 -7.44
C PRO A 196 -8.11 -3.12 -8.62
N SER A 197 -7.62 -2.73 -9.80
CA SER A 197 -8.43 -2.79 -11.02
C SER A 197 -8.83 -4.23 -11.38
N TYR A 198 -7.96 -5.20 -11.07
CA TYR A 198 -8.18 -6.63 -11.26
C TYR A 198 -7.52 -7.44 -10.15
N GLY A 199 -8.17 -8.50 -9.69
CA GLY A 199 -7.65 -9.43 -8.68
C GLY A 199 -8.28 -10.81 -8.77
N ARG A 200 -7.63 -11.78 -8.13
CA ARG A 200 -8.20 -13.12 -7.92
C ARG A 200 -8.19 -13.43 -6.43
N GLY A 201 -9.33 -13.84 -5.93
CA GLY A 201 -9.47 -14.35 -4.56
C GLY A 201 -8.87 -15.74 -4.41
N PRO A 202 -8.75 -16.24 -3.16
CA PRO A 202 -8.16 -17.54 -2.85
C PRO A 202 -8.94 -18.73 -3.46
N ASN A 203 -10.23 -18.56 -3.74
CA ASN A 203 -11.07 -19.58 -4.41
C ASN A 203 -11.26 -19.26 -5.90
N GLN A 204 -10.35 -18.54 -6.52
CA GLN A 204 -10.38 -18.10 -7.92
C GLN A 204 -11.54 -17.13 -8.28
N GLU A 205 -12.19 -16.54 -7.30
CA GLU A 205 -13.14 -15.46 -7.55
C GLU A 205 -12.43 -14.32 -8.29
N VAL A 206 -13.08 -13.80 -9.31
CA VAL A 206 -12.53 -12.70 -10.11
C VAL A 206 -13.10 -11.39 -9.59
N TRP A 207 -12.22 -10.51 -9.14
CA TRP A 207 -12.51 -9.12 -8.87
C TRP A 207 -12.17 -8.29 -10.11
N LYS A 208 -13.13 -7.51 -10.60
CA LYS A 208 -12.94 -6.43 -11.56
C LYS A 208 -13.56 -5.18 -11.00
N LEU A 209 -12.78 -4.11 -10.95
CA LEU A 209 -13.21 -2.85 -10.33
C LEU A 209 -14.52 -2.32 -10.94
N GLU A 210 -14.58 -2.28 -12.27
CA GLU A 210 -15.72 -1.79 -13.02
C GLU A 210 -17.02 -2.57 -12.75
N ASP A 211 -16.92 -3.85 -12.45
CA ASP A 211 -18.07 -4.73 -12.22
C ASP A 211 -18.52 -4.73 -10.74
N CYS A 212 -17.57 -4.53 -9.79
CA CYS A 212 -17.82 -4.83 -8.38
C CYS A 212 -17.84 -3.59 -7.46
N ILE A 213 -17.29 -2.46 -7.89
CA ILE A 213 -17.06 -1.32 -6.97
C ILE A 213 -18.36 -0.70 -6.47
N TYR A 214 -19.38 -0.61 -7.31
CA TYR A 214 -20.67 -0.03 -6.94
C TYR A 214 -21.32 -0.83 -5.80
N ASP A 215 -21.39 -2.14 -5.94
CA ASP A 215 -21.99 -3.03 -4.93
C ASP A 215 -21.20 -3.01 -3.63
N LEU A 216 -19.87 -3.03 -3.72
CA LEU A 216 -19.02 -2.92 -2.53
C LEU A 216 -19.24 -1.60 -1.79
N VAL A 217 -19.27 -0.47 -2.50
CA VAL A 217 -19.50 0.85 -1.86
C VAL A 217 -20.90 0.89 -1.24
N SER A 218 -21.92 0.39 -1.94
CA SER A 218 -23.30 0.32 -1.40
C SER A 218 -23.34 -0.47 -0.08
N VAL A 219 -22.71 -1.63 -0.05
CA VAL A 219 -22.63 -2.47 1.17
C VAL A 219 -21.84 -1.78 2.28
N CYS A 220 -20.78 -1.05 1.94
CA CYS A 220 -19.97 -0.31 2.92
C CYS A 220 -20.74 0.83 3.59
N THR A 221 -21.74 1.44 2.93
CA THR A 221 -22.57 2.49 3.58
C THR A 221 -23.39 1.96 4.75
N GLU A 222 -23.68 0.66 4.76
CA GLU A 222 -24.44 0.03 5.83
C GLU A 222 -23.63 -0.18 7.14
N VAL A 223 -22.31 -0.01 7.10
CA VAL A 223 -21.43 -0.11 8.29
C VAL A 223 -20.88 1.25 8.74
N LEU A 224 -21.26 2.35 8.09
CA LEU A 224 -20.97 3.72 8.50
C LEU A 224 -21.99 4.25 9.52
#